data_81514e5fa6d9dcaadbaffe17dcc0de18
#
_entry.id   81514e5fa6d9dcaadbaffe17dcc0de18
#
_cell.length_a   1.000
_cell.length_b   1.000
_cell.length_c   1.000
_cell.angle_alpha   90.00
_cell.angle_beta   90.00
_cell.angle_gamma   90.00
#
_symmetry.space_group_name_H-M   'P 1'
#
loop_
_entity.id
_entity.type
_entity.pdbx_description
1 polymer ?
#
loop_
_entity_poly.entity_id
_entity_poly.type
_entity_poly.pdbx_seq_one_letter_code
_entity_poly.pdbx_strand_id
1 'polypeptide(L)'
;MTSRIPGRRATAAFSTRFLGVAAIAAVISSGFVGCSKRESQIQADNQQQILDWGNLAEPTDLDPQIINSNTDANIVYALFEGLTAYDPKDCHPIPGVAESWESSPDVTVWTFHLRANAKWSNGDPVTADDFVYAYKRILSQKLAAEYAQFLFHLKNGEAYFKGQITDFGQVGAKAVDAHTLVLTLWHPLPFLPTLLCHSSWYPVHQATIEKYGAIDERATAWTRPGNMVGNGPFVLSEWKPNQVIRVVKSPTYWDRDNVKLAGCNFFPIEDESTEEASFRSGQLHVTAQVPIDKIAAYRKDPSGVLRSSLLLASYFYRLNVTKPPLDDVRVRRALSLSVDRREITEDVAKGGQEPAGGLVPPGTGGFEPKDSVKTDVDEARKLLAEAGYPGGKGFPVLEILYNTTEGHRKIAEAIQQMWLRNLGINVTLLNQEAKVYTDTMRQGNYQIARYAWVGDYLDPSTFIDIMTTTNGNNQTGWGNAEYDRLDDLAMKTADKGKRFGYFQRCEDILARESPVIPIYFYKRNYLVRPEVQGWYENLLDIHFLNRVSLAPSS
;
A
#
# COMPACT_ATOMS: atom_id res chain seq x y z
N MET A 1 -4.11 71.86 5.33
CA MET A 1 -4.03 72.67 4.09
C MET A 1 -4.70 71.83 3.03
N THR A 2 -6.07 71.97 2.86
CA THR A 2 -6.80 72.88 1.97
C THR A 2 -6.23 72.86 0.54
N SER A 3 -6.96 72.47 -0.51
CA SER A 3 -8.25 72.96 -1.05
C SER A 3 -8.64 72.08 -2.27
N ARG A 4 -9.84 71.58 -2.37
CA ARG A 4 -11.03 72.19 -3.06
C ARG A 4 -11.04 72.09 -4.61
N ILE A 5 -12.05 71.42 -5.07
CA ILE A 5 -12.85 71.29 -6.29
C ILE A 5 -13.16 72.67 -6.97
N PRO A 6 -13.48 72.76 -8.31
CA PRO A 6 -14.81 72.47 -8.85
C PRO A 6 -14.77 71.95 -10.32
N GLY A 7 -15.70 71.20 -10.91
CA GLY A 7 -17.14 71.29 -11.07
C GLY A 7 -17.59 72.09 -12.29
N ARG A 8 -18.13 71.43 -13.36
CA ARG A 8 -19.14 72.05 -14.24
C ARG A 8 -19.97 71.02 -15.00
N ARG A 9 -21.26 71.15 -14.81
CA ARG A 9 -22.33 70.56 -15.61
C ARG A 9 -22.53 71.35 -16.92
N ALA A 10 -23.06 70.69 -17.95
CA ALA A 10 -23.94 71.36 -18.95
C ALA A 10 -24.89 70.31 -19.58
N THR A 11 -26.11 70.70 -19.65
CA THR A 11 -27.39 70.05 -20.01
C THR A 11 -27.79 70.33 -21.45
N ALA A 12 -28.69 69.40 -21.93
CA ALA A 12 -29.78 69.60 -22.91
C ALA A 12 -29.39 69.55 -24.41
N ALA A 13 -30.18 69.01 -25.32
CA ALA A 13 -31.65 69.08 -25.47
C ALA A 13 -32.15 68.07 -26.53
N PHE A 14 -33.42 67.75 -26.41
CA PHE A 14 -34.32 67.00 -27.27
C PHE A 14 -34.31 67.39 -28.74
N SER A 15 -34.57 66.42 -29.65
CA SER A 15 -35.54 66.63 -30.76
C SER A 15 -36.03 65.27 -31.28
N THR A 16 -37.36 65.17 -31.20
CA THR A 16 -38.27 64.19 -31.78
C THR A 16 -38.40 64.39 -33.29
N ARG A 17 -38.41 63.34 -34.09
CA ARG A 17 -39.29 63.32 -35.34
C ARG A 17 -39.67 61.87 -35.68
N PHE A 18 -40.92 61.74 -36.01
CA PHE A 18 -41.79 60.60 -36.33
C PHE A 18 -41.62 60.08 -37.77
N LEU A 19 -42.06 58.79 -37.95
CA LEU A 19 -42.70 58.17 -39.12
C LEU A 19 -41.78 57.32 -40.05
N GLY A 20 -42.20 56.07 -40.16
CA GLY A 20 -41.93 55.19 -41.25
C GLY A 20 -42.24 53.70 -40.92
N VAL A 21 -43.55 53.35 -41.07
CA VAL A 21 -44.00 51.93 -40.99
C VAL A 21 -43.61 51.23 -42.29
N ALA A 22 -42.79 50.16 -42.19
CA ALA A 22 -42.68 49.18 -43.25
C ALA A 22 -42.67 47.77 -42.60
N ALA A 23 -43.77 47.05 -42.86
CA ALA A 23 -43.93 45.66 -42.45
C ALA A 23 -43.01 44.76 -43.27
N ILE A 24 -42.08 44.07 -42.63
CA ILE A 24 -41.39 42.93 -43.22
C ILE A 24 -41.70 41.69 -42.35
N ALA A 25 -42.42 40.75 -42.96
CA ALA A 25 -42.71 39.45 -42.40
C ALA A 25 -41.40 38.67 -42.28
N ALA A 26 -40.87 38.56 -41.09
CA ALA A 26 -39.74 37.66 -40.80
C ALA A 26 -40.29 36.27 -40.48
N VAL A 27 -39.97 35.33 -41.34
CA VAL A 27 -40.16 33.90 -41.14
C VAL A 27 -39.36 33.47 -39.90
N ILE A 28 -40.07 33.17 -38.81
CA ILE A 28 -39.49 32.57 -37.63
C ILE A 28 -39.21 31.08 -37.98
N SER A 29 -38.02 30.79 -38.50
CA SER A 29 -37.49 29.44 -38.48
C SER A 29 -37.09 29.14 -37.01
N SER A 30 -37.99 28.45 -36.31
CA SER A 30 -37.73 27.84 -35.02
C SER A 30 -36.61 26.80 -35.19
N GLY A 31 -35.36 27.25 -35.08
CA GLY A 31 -34.26 26.35 -34.84
C GLY A 31 -34.50 25.70 -33.47
N PHE A 32 -34.90 24.46 -33.46
CA PHE A 32 -34.73 23.59 -32.31
C PHE A 32 -33.24 23.56 -31.99
N VAL A 33 -32.78 24.42 -31.10
CA VAL A 33 -31.54 24.19 -30.37
C VAL A 33 -31.86 23.01 -29.46
N GLY A 34 -31.61 21.81 -29.98
CA GLY A 34 -31.55 20.62 -29.16
C GLY A 34 -30.54 20.90 -28.04
N CYS A 35 -31.01 20.90 -26.80
CA CYS A 35 -30.13 20.75 -25.65
C CYS A 35 -29.42 19.40 -25.86
N SER A 36 -28.28 19.38 -26.59
CA SER A 36 -27.34 18.30 -26.47
C SER A 36 -26.96 18.30 -25.00
N LYS A 37 -27.32 17.26 -24.25
CA LYS A 37 -26.76 17.02 -22.92
C LYS A 37 -25.27 17.20 -23.09
N ARG A 38 -24.69 18.16 -22.39
CA ARG A 38 -23.25 18.36 -22.37
C ARG A 38 -22.65 17.02 -21.87
N GLU A 39 -21.91 16.34 -22.72
CA GLU A 39 -21.26 15.10 -22.37
C GLU A 39 -20.42 15.36 -21.11
N SER A 40 -20.55 14.51 -20.10
CA SER A 40 -19.74 14.65 -18.89
C SER A 40 -18.28 14.35 -19.24
N GLN A 41 -17.33 14.88 -18.47
CA GLN A 41 -15.90 14.60 -18.66
C GLN A 41 -15.66 13.09 -18.72
N ILE A 42 -16.23 12.34 -17.78
CA ILE A 42 -16.17 10.87 -17.73
C ILE A 42 -16.67 10.20 -19.02
N GLN A 43 -17.75 10.70 -19.65
CA GLN A 43 -18.24 10.08 -20.90
C GLN A 43 -17.25 10.24 -22.03
N ALA A 44 -16.63 11.41 -22.15
CA ALA A 44 -15.60 11.67 -23.16
C ALA A 44 -14.33 10.80 -22.89
N ASP A 45 -13.94 10.70 -21.61
CA ASP A 45 -12.76 9.93 -21.22
C ASP A 45 -12.98 8.41 -21.37
N ASN A 46 -14.19 7.91 -21.13
CA ASN A 46 -14.57 6.52 -21.42
C ASN A 46 -14.39 6.18 -22.91
N GLN A 47 -14.82 7.07 -23.81
CA GLN A 47 -14.66 6.87 -25.26
C GLN A 47 -13.18 6.87 -25.67
N GLN A 48 -12.38 7.71 -25.02
CA GLN A 48 -10.95 7.83 -25.27
C GLN A 48 -10.11 6.80 -24.51
N GLN A 49 -10.72 5.98 -23.65
CA GLN A 49 -10.03 5.03 -22.77
C GLN A 49 -9.01 5.72 -21.87
N ILE A 50 -9.35 6.86 -21.27
CA ILE A 50 -8.54 7.62 -20.30
C ILE A 50 -9.15 7.44 -18.91
N LEU A 51 -8.40 6.88 -17.99
CA LEU A 51 -8.81 6.69 -16.60
C LEU A 51 -8.47 7.95 -15.77
N ASP A 52 -9.45 8.49 -15.04
CA ASP A 52 -9.25 9.56 -14.06
C ASP A 52 -9.25 8.97 -12.65
N TRP A 53 -8.09 9.01 -11.99
CA TRP A 53 -7.86 8.37 -10.70
C TRP A 53 -7.38 9.39 -9.65
N GLY A 54 -8.12 9.50 -8.52
CA GLY A 54 -7.68 10.22 -7.33
C GLY A 54 -6.51 9.48 -6.67
N ASN A 55 -5.34 10.13 -6.58
CA ASN A 55 -4.09 9.51 -6.12
C ASN A 55 -3.66 10.02 -4.74
N LEU A 56 -4.58 10.39 -3.89
CA LEU A 56 -4.39 10.85 -2.51
C LEU A 56 -3.51 12.11 -2.43
N ALA A 57 -2.20 11.99 -2.67
CA ALA A 57 -1.23 13.09 -2.51
C ALA A 57 -0.33 13.25 -3.74
N GLU A 58 0.39 14.35 -3.79
CA GLU A 58 1.45 14.59 -4.76
C GLU A 58 2.57 13.55 -4.56
N PRO A 59 3.04 12.86 -5.63
CA PRO A 59 4.17 11.94 -5.51
C PRO A 59 5.45 12.69 -5.15
N THR A 60 6.26 12.06 -4.31
CA THR A 60 7.55 12.62 -3.89
C THR A 60 8.62 12.47 -4.97
N ASP A 61 8.62 11.33 -5.64
CA ASP A 61 9.47 11.00 -6.79
C ASP A 61 8.82 9.90 -7.63
N LEU A 62 9.38 9.63 -8.81
CA LEU A 62 8.98 8.52 -9.69
C LEU A 62 10.16 7.59 -10.02
N ASP A 63 11.23 7.66 -9.24
CA ASP A 63 12.35 6.72 -9.29
C ASP A 63 11.98 5.43 -8.56
N PRO A 64 11.84 4.27 -9.26
CA PRO A 64 11.34 3.03 -8.67
C PRO A 64 12.17 2.51 -7.49
N GLN A 65 13.41 2.97 -7.35
CA GLN A 65 14.34 2.49 -6.34
C GLN A 65 14.35 3.32 -5.03
N ILE A 66 13.70 4.50 -5.03
CA ILE A 66 13.68 5.40 -3.85
C ILE A 66 12.29 5.75 -3.35
N ILE A 67 11.24 5.34 -4.06
CA ILE A 67 9.85 5.55 -3.60
C ILE A 67 9.55 4.68 -2.39
N ASN A 68 8.66 5.18 -1.51
CA ASN A 68 8.25 4.48 -0.29
C ASN A 68 6.76 4.69 0.07
N SER A 69 5.98 5.25 -0.86
CA SER A 69 4.56 5.50 -0.66
C SER A 69 3.70 4.85 -1.75
N ASN A 70 2.45 4.52 -1.42
CA ASN A 70 1.50 4.00 -2.40
C ASN A 70 1.18 5.02 -3.49
N THR A 71 1.21 6.32 -3.18
CA THR A 71 0.96 7.39 -4.16
C THR A 71 2.01 7.44 -5.25
N ASP A 72 3.27 7.21 -4.89
CA ASP A 72 4.37 7.10 -5.84
C ASP A 72 4.27 5.77 -6.62
N ALA A 73 4.03 4.68 -5.89
CA ALA A 73 3.99 3.32 -6.44
C ALA A 73 2.90 3.14 -7.51
N ASN A 74 1.70 3.70 -7.32
CA ASN A 74 0.61 3.64 -8.31
C ASN A 74 1.05 4.13 -9.69
N ILE A 75 1.87 5.17 -9.74
CA ILE A 75 2.38 5.75 -10.98
C ILE A 75 3.57 4.94 -11.49
N VAL A 76 4.48 4.53 -10.60
CA VAL A 76 5.68 3.76 -10.97
C VAL A 76 5.33 2.40 -11.57
N TYR A 77 4.30 1.69 -11.06
CA TYR A 77 3.81 0.44 -11.66
C TYR A 77 3.18 0.62 -13.05
N ALA A 78 2.79 1.83 -13.43
CA ALA A 78 2.40 2.12 -14.80
C ALA A 78 3.61 2.38 -15.73
N LEU A 79 4.72 2.89 -15.18
CA LEU A 79 5.90 3.36 -15.95
C LEU A 79 7.01 2.31 -16.10
N PHE A 80 7.04 1.32 -15.18
CA PHE A 80 8.09 0.30 -15.14
C PHE A 80 7.50 -1.10 -14.92
N GLU A 81 8.28 -2.12 -15.27
CA GLU A 81 7.97 -3.53 -15.05
C GLU A 81 9.23 -4.27 -14.60
N GLY A 82 9.09 -5.17 -13.60
CA GLY A 82 10.16 -6.00 -13.07
C GLY A 82 10.38 -7.31 -13.83
N LEU A 83 11.24 -8.17 -13.31
CA LEU A 83 11.40 -9.56 -13.81
C LEU A 83 10.07 -10.29 -13.73
N THR A 84 9.40 -10.19 -12.60
CA THR A 84 8.06 -10.70 -12.34
C THR A 84 7.10 -9.52 -12.12
N ALA A 85 5.82 -9.75 -12.34
CA ALA A 85 4.73 -8.83 -12.05
C ALA A 85 3.73 -9.50 -11.12
N TYR A 86 2.91 -8.72 -10.41
CA TYR A 86 1.83 -9.27 -9.60
C TYR A 86 0.62 -9.63 -10.48
N ASP A 87 -0.01 -10.78 -10.24
CA ASP A 87 -1.37 -11.02 -10.71
C ASP A 87 -2.32 -10.00 -10.06
N PRO A 88 -3.22 -9.35 -10.83
CA PRO A 88 -4.05 -8.27 -10.30
C PRO A 88 -5.07 -8.72 -9.24
N LYS A 89 -5.38 -10.02 -9.12
CA LYS A 89 -6.42 -10.53 -8.23
C LYS A 89 -5.88 -10.91 -6.85
N ASP A 90 -4.81 -11.67 -6.81
CA ASP A 90 -4.27 -12.26 -5.58
C ASP A 90 -2.78 -11.95 -5.37
N CYS A 91 -2.20 -11.15 -6.27
CA CYS A 91 -0.80 -10.71 -6.23
C CYS A 91 0.24 -11.85 -6.25
N HIS A 92 -0.12 -13.07 -6.71
CA HIS A 92 0.91 -14.08 -6.95
C HIS A 92 1.83 -13.63 -8.11
N PRO A 93 3.12 -14.04 -8.12
CA PRO A 93 4.05 -13.62 -9.16
C PRO A 93 3.72 -14.28 -10.50
N ILE A 94 3.59 -13.45 -11.53
CA ILE A 94 3.41 -13.85 -12.93
C ILE A 94 4.58 -13.33 -13.78
N PRO A 95 4.81 -13.88 -15.01
CA PRO A 95 5.82 -13.37 -15.91
C PRO A 95 5.66 -11.88 -16.23
N GLY A 96 6.73 -11.11 -15.98
CA GLY A 96 6.90 -9.72 -16.41
C GLY A 96 7.90 -9.63 -17.55
N VAL A 97 9.01 -8.89 -17.37
CA VAL A 97 10.14 -8.86 -18.33
C VAL A 97 10.77 -10.24 -18.49
N ALA A 98 10.83 -11.06 -17.41
CA ALA A 98 11.17 -12.46 -17.55
C ALA A 98 9.95 -13.26 -18.02
N GLU A 99 10.10 -14.05 -19.11
CA GLU A 99 9.04 -14.94 -19.58
C GLU A 99 8.98 -16.26 -18.80
N SER A 100 10.08 -16.64 -18.15
CA SER A 100 10.17 -17.82 -17.29
C SER A 100 11.34 -17.71 -16.32
N TRP A 101 11.30 -18.56 -15.27
CA TRP A 101 12.39 -18.70 -14.32
C TRP A 101 12.41 -20.11 -13.74
N GLU A 102 13.58 -20.54 -13.25
CA GLU A 102 13.78 -21.75 -12.48
C GLU A 102 14.72 -21.52 -11.29
N SER A 103 14.65 -22.39 -10.29
CA SER A 103 15.54 -22.37 -9.15
C SER A 103 16.33 -23.65 -9.01
N SER A 104 17.50 -23.57 -8.35
CA SER A 104 18.21 -24.74 -7.82
C SER A 104 17.34 -25.50 -6.80
N PRO A 105 17.60 -26.79 -6.56
CA PRO A 105 16.82 -27.60 -5.60
C PRO A 105 16.83 -27.05 -4.18
N ASP A 106 17.87 -26.33 -3.79
CA ASP A 106 18.03 -25.66 -2.49
C ASP A 106 17.49 -24.22 -2.48
N VAL A 107 16.88 -23.77 -3.58
CA VAL A 107 16.31 -22.42 -3.79
C VAL A 107 17.25 -21.27 -3.46
N THR A 108 18.56 -21.47 -3.63
CA THR A 108 19.60 -20.45 -3.44
C THR A 108 20.09 -19.82 -4.73
N VAL A 109 19.85 -20.45 -5.87
CA VAL A 109 20.21 -19.92 -7.20
C VAL A 109 18.96 -19.89 -8.06
N TRP A 110 18.68 -18.73 -8.66
CA TRP A 110 17.54 -18.49 -9.54
C TRP A 110 18.02 -17.99 -10.89
N THR A 111 17.50 -18.59 -11.96
CA THR A 111 17.78 -18.19 -13.34
C THR A 111 16.51 -17.62 -13.95
N PHE A 112 16.60 -16.42 -14.52
CA PHE A 112 15.51 -15.72 -15.19
C PHE A 112 15.81 -15.58 -16.68
N HIS A 113 14.87 -15.97 -17.54
CA HIS A 113 14.95 -15.86 -18.99
C HIS A 113 14.12 -14.65 -19.44
N LEU A 114 14.79 -13.63 -19.98
CA LEU A 114 14.17 -12.36 -20.35
C LEU A 114 13.57 -12.44 -21.75
N ARG A 115 12.47 -11.73 -21.96
CA ARG A 115 11.82 -11.58 -23.27
C ARG A 115 12.71 -10.85 -24.25
N ALA A 116 12.96 -11.44 -25.40
CA ALA A 116 13.75 -10.82 -26.47
C ALA A 116 13.08 -9.57 -27.07
N ASN A 117 11.76 -9.39 -26.91
CA ASN A 117 11.01 -8.23 -27.40
C ASN A 117 10.74 -7.15 -26.33
N ALA A 118 11.24 -7.30 -25.12
CA ALA A 118 11.15 -6.27 -24.09
C ALA A 118 11.99 -5.05 -24.47
N LYS A 119 11.38 -3.86 -24.39
CA LYS A 119 12.01 -2.60 -24.81
C LYS A 119 11.75 -1.48 -23.83
N TRP A 120 12.70 -0.61 -23.70
CA TRP A 120 12.56 0.69 -23.11
C TRP A 120 11.68 1.62 -23.97
N SER A 121 11.11 2.66 -23.40
CA SER A 121 10.22 3.61 -24.09
C SER A 121 10.91 4.40 -25.20
N ASN A 122 12.23 4.48 -25.20
CA ASN A 122 13.05 5.08 -26.27
C ASN A 122 13.38 4.08 -27.40
N GLY A 123 12.99 2.80 -27.27
CA GLY A 123 13.19 1.75 -28.24
C GLY A 123 14.41 0.84 -28.02
N ASP A 124 15.28 1.17 -27.07
CA ASP A 124 16.41 0.32 -26.68
C ASP A 124 15.91 -1.03 -26.12
N PRO A 125 16.64 -2.14 -26.29
CA PRO A 125 16.29 -3.42 -25.69
C PRO A 125 16.45 -3.36 -24.16
N VAL A 126 15.56 -4.05 -23.43
CA VAL A 126 15.76 -4.34 -21.99
C VAL A 126 16.60 -5.60 -21.87
N THR A 127 17.69 -5.51 -21.13
CA THR A 127 18.67 -6.60 -21.00
C THR A 127 18.93 -6.98 -19.54
N ALA A 128 19.58 -8.10 -19.31
CA ALA A 128 20.00 -8.54 -17.97
C ALA A 128 20.98 -7.55 -17.31
N ASP A 129 21.77 -6.82 -18.10
CA ASP A 129 22.68 -5.80 -17.58
C ASP A 129 21.94 -4.59 -16.97
N ASP A 130 20.74 -4.25 -17.46
CA ASP A 130 19.93 -3.18 -16.87
C ASP A 130 19.50 -3.52 -15.45
N PHE A 131 19.20 -4.78 -15.17
CA PHE A 131 18.91 -5.27 -13.82
C PHE A 131 20.15 -5.25 -12.92
N VAL A 132 21.29 -5.73 -13.44
CA VAL A 132 22.57 -5.71 -12.70
C VAL A 132 22.95 -4.26 -12.35
N TYR A 133 22.81 -3.33 -13.29
CA TYR A 133 23.02 -1.90 -13.06
C TYR A 133 22.08 -1.35 -11.97
N ALA A 134 20.79 -1.68 -12.06
CA ALA A 134 19.78 -1.27 -11.09
C ALA A 134 20.10 -1.78 -9.68
N TYR A 135 20.53 -3.03 -9.55
CA TYR A 135 20.88 -3.62 -8.26
C TYR A 135 22.16 -3.04 -7.67
N LYS A 136 23.14 -2.71 -8.51
CA LYS A 136 24.32 -1.95 -8.08
C LYS A 136 23.93 -0.56 -7.55
N ARG A 137 22.98 0.10 -8.23
CA ARG A 137 22.51 1.44 -7.88
C ARG A 137 21.79 1.45 -6.53
N ILE A 138 20.79 0.59 -6.33
CA ILE A 138 20.01 0.57 -5.08
C ILE A 138 20.86 0.16 -3.87
N LEU A 139 21.89 -0.65 -4.06
CA LEU A 139 22.85 -1.04 -3.02
C LEU A 139 23.94 0.02 -2.76
N SER A 140 23.90 1.20 -3.41
CA SER A 140 24.76 2.31 -3.04
C SER A 140 24.26 2.99 -1.76
N GLN A 141 25.08 3.08 -0.73
CA GLN A 141 24.75 3.83 0.49
C GLN A 141 24.39 5.30 0.20
N LYS A 142 25.02 5.90 -0.81
CA LYS A 142 24.79 7.30 -1.17
C LYS A 142 23.41 7.52 -1.77
N LEU A 143 22.83 6.52 -2.47
CA LEU A 143 21.46 6.60 -2.93
C LEU A 143 20.47 6.62 -1.75
N ALA A 144 20.84 6.02 -0.61
CA ALA A 144 20.04 5.97 0.60
C ALA A 144 18.61 5.44 0.34
N ALA A 145 18.49 4.38 -0.48
CA ALA A 145 17.23 3.74 -0.79
C ALA A 145 16.68 3.01 0.44
N GLU A 146 15.43 3.30 0.82
CA GLU A 146 14.81 2.74 2.02
C GLU A 146 14.60 1.22 1.91
N TYR A 147 14.38 0.71 0.70
CA TYR A 147 14.20 -0.72 0.42
C TYR A 147 15.46 -1.44 -0.06
N ALA A 148 16.66 -0.85 0.15
CA ALA A 148 17.92 -1.53 -0.17
C ALA A 148 18.07 -2.88 0.55
N GLN A 149 17.48 -3.02 1.77
CA GLN A 149 17.50 -4.26 2.54
C GLN A 149 16.83 -5.45 1.84
N PHE A 150 15.90 -5.23 0.89
CA PHE A 150 15.33 -6.33 0.12
C PHE A 150 16.38 -7.05 -0.74
N LEU A 151 17.42 -6.34 -1.17
CA LEU A 151 18.51 -6.91 -1.95
C LEU A 151 19.62 -7.53 -1.06
N PHE A 152 19.50 -7.46 0.29
CA PHE A 152 20.43 -8.15 1.19
C PHE A 152 20.28 -9.66 1.13
N HIS A 153 19.21 -10.18 0.56
CA HIS A 153 19.08 -11.60 0.23
C HIS A 153 20.06 -12.06 -0.86
N LEU A 154 20.54 -11.17 -1.71
CA LEU A 154 21.62 -11.50 -2.65
C LEU A 154 22.92 -11.80 -1.91
N LYS A 155 23.64 -12.82 -2.35
CA LYS A 155 24.99 -13.11 -1.84
C LYS A 155 25.82 -11.83 -1.86
N ASN A 156 26.43 -11.48 -0.74
CA ASN A 156 27.22 -10.26 -0.56
C ASN A 156 26.48 -8.93 -0.76
N GLY A 157 25.13 -8.90 -0.91
CA GLY A 157 24.36 -7.66 -1.08
C GLY A 157 24.52 -6.71 0.10
N GLU A 158 24.33 -7.22 1.32
CA GLU A 158 24.51 -6.44 2.54
C GLU A 158 25.96 -5.98 2.75
N ALA A 159 26.95 -6.87 2.46
CA ALA A 159 28.37 -6.55 2.57
C ALA A 159 28.79 -5.42 1.61
N TYR A 160 28.23 -5.42 0.38
CA TYR A 160 28.44 -4.35 -0.58
C TYR A 160 27.78 -3.04 -0.10
N PHE A 161 26.54 -3.09 0.35
CA PHE A 161 25.83 -1.94 0.91
C PHE A 161 26.58 -1.30 2.09
N LYS A 162 27.15 -2.13 2.98
CA LYS A 162 27.94 -1.66 4.14
C LYS A 162 29.38 -1.23 3.78
N GLY A 163 29.76 -1.27 2.51
CA GLY A 163 31.13 -0.92 2.06
C GLY A 163 32.21 -1.90 2.50
N GLN A 164 31.87 -3.10 2.97
CA GLN A 164 32.81 -4.15 3.36
C GLN A 164 33.45 -4.80 2.13
N ILE A 165 32.77 -4.79 1.00
CA ILE A 165 33.29 -5.08 -0.33
C ILE A 165 32.96 -3.92 -1.27
N THR A 166 33.84 -3.66 -2.24
CA THR A 166 33.68 -2.53 -3.21
C THR A 166 33.45 -3.00 -4.64
N ASP A 167 33.78 -4.27 -4.93
CA ASP A 167 33.57 -4.88 -6.24
C ASP A 167 32.16 -5.51 -6.31
N PHE A 168 31.28 -4.89 -7.08
CA PHE A 168 29.92 -5.39 -7.31
C PHE A 168 29.89 -6.76 -8.00
N GLY A 169 30.93 -7.13 -8.74
CA GLY A 169 31.06 -8.47 -9.34
C GLY A 169 31.04 -9.63 -8.34
N GLN A 170 31.22 -9.35 -7.04
CA GLN A 170 31.10 -10.32 -5.95
C GLN A 170 29.67 -10.47 -5.40
N VAL A 171 28.77 -9.55 -5.80
CA VAL A 171 27.34 -9.63 -5.43
C VAL A 171 26.64 -10.68 -6.28
N GLY A 172 25.69 -11.37 -5.71
CA GLY A 172 24.96 -12.48 -6.32
C GLY A 172 23.99 -12.08 -7.44
N ALA A 173 24.34 -11.14 -8.31
CA ALA A 173 23.53 -10.73 -9.46
C ALA A 173 24.43 -10.70 -10.72
N LYS A 174 24.13 -11.57 -11.70
CA LYS A 174 24.99 -11.74 -12.87
C LYS A 174 24.18 -11.85 -14.17
N ALA A 175 24.41 -10.95 -15.12
CA ALA A 175 24.03 -11.15 -16.51
C ALA A 175 24.97 -12.20 -17.13
N VAL A 176 24.41 -13.34 -17.55
CA VAL A 176 25.14 -14.40 -18.26
C VAL A 176 25.25 -14.03 -19.74
N ASP A 177 24.17 -13.53 -20.29
CA ASP A 177 24.03 -12.92 -21.60
C ASP A 177 22.92 -11.86 -21.54
N ALA A 178 22.57 -11.23 -22.66
CA ALA A 178 21.58 -10.17 -22.74
C ALA A 178 20.18 -10.57 -22.21
N HIS A 179 19.84 -11.85 -22.23
CA HIS A 179 18.51 -12.36 -21.89
C HIS A 179 18.52 -13.39 -20.74
N THR A 180 19.65 -13.60 -20.09
CA THR A 180 19.77 -14.55 -18.97
C THR A 180 20.36 -13.86 -17.75
N LEU A 181 19.55 -13.70 -16.71
CA LEU A 181 19.97 -13.16 -15.41
C LEU A 181 19.99 -14.27 -14.37
N VAL A 182 21.11 -14.40 -13.65
CA VAL A 182 21.25 -15.33 -12.53
C VAL A 182 21.38 -14.57 -11.23
N LEU A 183 20.51 -14.91 -10.27
CA LEU A 183 20.55 -14.39 -8.90
C LEU A 183 21.00 -15.51 -7.95
N THR A 184 22.09 -15.27 -7.22
CA THR A 184 22.62 -16.15 -6.19
C THR A 184 22.35 -15.54 -4.82
N LEU A 185 21.69 -16.30 -3.95
CA LEU A 185 21.29 -15.87 -2.61
C LEU A 185 22.28 -16.42 -1.57
N TRP A 186 22.36 -15.80 -0.42
CA TRP A 186 23.15 -16.31 0.69
C TRP A 186 22.40 -17.34 1.55
N HIS A 187 21.05 -17.42 1.40
CA HIS A 187 20.19 -18.42 2.06
C HIS A 187 19.02 -18.79 1.12
N PRO A 188 18.32 -19.92 1.36
CA PRO A 188 17.12 -20.27 0.62
C PRO A 188 16.05 -19.18 0.71
N LEU A 189 15.37 -18.87 -0.41
CA LEU A 189 14.29 -17.90 -0.45
C LEU A 189 13.20 -18.36 -1.43
N PRO A 190 12.23 -19.19 -0.98
CA PRO A 190 11.22 -19.78 -1.86
C PRO A 190 10.26 -18.75 -2.48
N PHE A 191 10.11 -17.58 -1.89
CA PHE A 191 9.23 -16.50 -2.34
C PHE A 191 9.97 -15.39 -3.09
N LEU A 192 11.22 -15.61 -3.54
CA LEU A 192 11.96 -14.61 -4.32
C LEU A 192 11.16 -14.05 -5.50
N PRO A 193 10.44 -14.86 -6.33
CA PRO A 193 9.63 -14.31 -7.42
C PRO A 193 8.57 -13.30 -6.97
N THR A 194 7.98 -13.47 -5.78
CA THR A 194 7.05 -12.50 -5.19
C THR A 194 7.75 -11.20 -4.79
N LEU A 195 8.94 -11.32 -4.19
CA LEU A 195 9.73 -10.16 -3.78
C LEU A 195 10.20 -9.33 -4.99
N LEU A 196 10.51 -9.98 -6.12
CA LEU A 196 10.92 -9.33 -7.37
C LEU A 196 9.82 -8.52 -8.06
N CYS A 197 8.56 -8.68 -7.65
CA CYS A 197 7.46 -7.83 -8.10
C CYS A 197 7.50 -6.42 -7.49
N HIS A 198 8.24 -6.22 -6.40
CA HIS A 198 8.37 -4.92 -5.75
C HIS A 198 9.26 -3.98 -6.57
N SER A 199 8.89 -2.69 -6.65
CA SER A 199 9.56 -1.69 -7.49
C SER A 199 11.06 -1.51 -7.22
N SER A 200 11.52 -1.80 -6.00
CA SER A 200 12.95 -1.77 -5.64
C SER A 200 13.83 -2.71 -6.47
N TRP A 201 13.24 -3.76 -7.06
CA TRP A 201 13.92 -4.72 -7.92
C TRP A 201 13.80 -4.39 -9.41
N TYR A 202 13.12 -3.30 -9.77
CA TYR A 202 12.90 -2.94 -11.16
C TYR A 202 14.18 -2.44 -11.84
N PRO A 203 14.32 -2.70 -13.15
CA PRO A 203 15.43 -2.19 -13.91
C PRO A 203 15.29 -0.68 -14.08
N VAL A 204 16.41 0.01 -14.29
CA VAL A 204 16.45 1.42 -14.66
C VAL A 204 17.40 1.61 -15.85
N HIS A 205 17.07 2.55 -16.74
CA HIS A 205 17.84 2.77 -17.96
C HIS A 205 19.13 3.52 -17.67
N GLN A 206 20.27 2.82 -17.68
CA GLN A 206 21.59 3.36 -17.33
C GLN A 206 21.91 4.66 -18.07
N ALA A 207 21.81 4.68 -19.41
CA ALA A 207 22.17 5.85 -20.19
C ALA A 207 21.33 7.09 -19.83
N THR A 208 20.06 6.90 -19.44
CA THR A 208 19.21 8.01 -18.98
C THR A 208 19.66 8.52 -17.63
N ILE A 209 19.95 7.65 -16.66
CA ILE A 209 20.40 8.08 -15.33
C ILE A 209 21.72 8.86 -15.45
N GLU A 210 22.72 8.27 -16.14
CA GLU A 210 24.05 8.85 -16.29
C GLU A 210 24.09 10.15 -17.12
N LYS A 211 23.07 10.36 -17.96
CA LYS A 211 22.90 11.64 -18.67
C LYS A 211 22.55 12.80 -17.73
N TYR A 212 21.84 12.53 -16.64
CA TYR A 212 21.32 13.57 -15.76
C TYR A 212 22.02 13.63 -14.39
N GLY A 213 22.89 12.67 -14.06
CA GLY A 213 23.63 12.67 -12.80
C GLY A 213 24.49 11.43 -12.62
N ALA A 214 25.06 11.27 -11.45
CA ALA A 214 25.77 10.05 -11.07
C ALA A 214 24.78 8.90 -10.83
N ILE A 215 25.28 7.65 -10.88
CA ILE A 215 24.46 6.43 -10.66
C ILE A 215 23.61 6.50 -9.39
N ASP A 216 24.13 7.11 -8.34
CA ASP A 216 23.54 7.19 -7.00
C ASP A 216 23.13 8.62 -6.60
N GLU A 217 22.96 9.51 -7.57
CA GLU A 217 22.48 10.87 -7.32
C GLU A 217 20.95 10.89 -7.31
N ARG A 218 20.38 11.49 -6.25
CA ARG A 218 18.92 11.65 -6.07
C ARG A 218 18.44 12.98 -6.66
N ALA A 219 17.12 13.06 -6.89
CA ALA A 219 16.41 14.27 -7.32
C ALA A 219 16.94 14.87 -8.63
N THR A 220 17.50 14.05 -9.51
CA THR A 220 17.95 14.49 -10.83
C THR A 220 16.78 14.60 -11.82
N ALA A 221 16.99 15.22 -12.95
CA ALA A 221 15.93 15.47 -13.92
C ALA A 221 15.47 14.22 -14.72
N TRP A 222 16.06 13.06 -14.50
CA TRP A 222 15.72 11.85 -15.27
C TRP A 222 14.29 11.37 -15.05
N THR A 223 13.67 11.65 -13.87
CA THR A 223 12.28 11.28 -13.55
C THR A 223 11.23 12.27 -14.05
N ARG A 224 11.61 13.25 -14.88
CA ARG A 224 10.70 14.30 -15.37
C ARG A 224 10.13 13.97 -16.76
N PRO A 225 8.92 14.50 -17.10
CA PRO A 225 8.35 14.33 -18.43
C PRO A 225 9.32 14.69 -19.54
N GLY A 226 9.39 13.85 -20.57
CA GLY A 226 10.32 14.01 -21.71
C GLY A 226 11.76 13.52 -21.45
N ASN A 227 12.14 13.25 -20.21
CA ASN A 227 13.44 12.70 -19.84
C ASN A 227 13.37 11.24 -19.43
N MET A 228 12.28 10.85 -18.76
CA MET A 228 12.10 9.51 -18.21
C MET A 228 12.02 8.46 -19.33
N VAL A 229 12.80 7.40 -19.18
CA VAL A 229 12.78 6.21 -20.00
C VAL A 229 12.39 5.03 -19.09
N GLY A 230 11.16 4.56 -19.23
CA GLY A 230 10.62 3.41 -18.54
C GLY A 230 10.43 2.22 -19.46
N ASN A 231 10.17 1.04 -18.93
CA ASN A 231 9.91 -0.19 -19.66
C ASN A 231 8.48 -0.74 -19.43
N GLY A 232 7.63 0.05 -18.79
CA GLY A 232 6.26 -0.33 -18.43
C GLY A 232 5.23 -0.09 -19.54
N PRO A 233 3.95 -0.39 -19.23
CA PRO A 233 2.85 -0.26 -20.19
C PRO A 233 2.51 1.17 -20.57
N PHE A 234 2.95 2.17 -19.82
CA PHE A 234 2.71 3.59 -20.07
C PHE A 234 4.02 4.39 -19.99
N VAL A 235 3.97 5.61 -20.53
CA VAL A 235 5.05 6.59 -20.45
C VAL A 235 4.54 7.89 -19.82
N LEU A 236 5.39 8.56 -19.06
CA LEU A 236 5.07 9.83 -18.41
C LEU A 236 4.99 10.94 -19.46
N SER A 237 3.81 11.53 -19.63
CA SER A 237 3.58 12.59 -20.61
C SER A 237 3.52 13.99 -20.02
N GLU A 238 2.98 14.12 -18.79
CA GLU A 238 2.86 15.40 -18.11
C GLU A 238 2.97 15.22 -16.58
N TRP A 239 3.58 16.19 -15.92
CA TRP A 239 3.57 16.31 -14.46
C TRP A 239 3.41 17.79 -14.12
N LYS A 240 2.19 18.16 -13.73
CA LYS A 240 1.85 19.49 -13.19
C LYS A 240 1.67 19.37 -11.68
N PRO A 241 2.63 19.83 -10.88
CA PRO A 241 2.58 19.67 -9.41
C PRO A 241 1.26 20.14 -8.81
N ASN A 242 0.71 19.35 -7.90
CA ASN A 242 -0.56 19.56 -7.20
C ASN A 242 -1.79 19.72 -8.13
N GLN A 243 -1.69 19.29 -9.39
CA GLN A 243 -2.79 19.34 -10.34
C GLN A 243 -3.05 17.98 -10.99
N VAL A 244 -2.10 17.46 -11.74
CA VAL A 244 -2.27 16.20 -12.46
C VAL A 244 -0.93 15.62 -12.90
N ILE A 245 -0.81 14.30 -12.80
CA ILE A 245 0.23 13.51 -13.45
C ILE A 245 -0.45 12.69 -14.53
N ARG A 246 0.04 12.75 -15.79
CA ARG A 246 -0.52 12.02 -16.91
C ARG A 246 0.44 11.01 -17.47
N VAL A 247 -0.07 9.81 -17.68
CA VAL A 247 0.63 8.76 -18.39
C VAL A 247 -0.17 8.37 -19.64
N VAL A 248 0.54 8.03 -20.72
CA VAL A 248 -0.06 7.59 -21.99
C VAL A 248 0.48 6.23 -22.37
N LYS A 249 -0.30 5.45 -23.09
CA LYS A 249 0.07 4.09 -23.52
C LYS A 249 1.42 4.06 -24.22
N SER A 250 2.32 3.21 -23.75
CA SER A 250 3.67 3.04 -24.32
C SER A 250 3.60 2.44 -25.73
N PRO A 251 4.30 3.01 -26.71
CA PRO A 251 4.37 2.44 -28.05
C PRO A 251 5.27 1.21 -28.15
N THR A 252 6.16 0.99 -27.18
CA THR A 252 7.24 -0.01 -27.22
C THR A 252 7.05 -1.16 -26.23
N TYR A 253 6.03 -1.07 -25.34
CA TYR A 253 5.78 -2.10 -24.33
C TYR A 253 5.52 -3.46 -25.00
N TRP A 254 6.14 -4.52 -24.50
CA TRP A 254 6.12 -5.85 -25.10
C TRP A 254 4.70 -6.45 -25.20
N ASP A 255 3.80 -6.15 -24.23
CA ASP A 255 2.41 -6.62 -24.19
C ASP A 255 1.40 -5.51 -24.57
N ARG A 256 1.84 -4.54 -25.36
CA ARG A 256 1.07 -3.33 -25.73
C ARG A 256 -0.32 -3.63 -26.27
N ASP A 257 -0.50 -4.70 -27.05
CA ASP A 257 -1.76 -5.00 -27.71
C ASP A 257 -2.86 -5.43 -26.73
N ASN A 258 -2.48 -5.93 -25.56
CA ASN A 258 -3.40 -6.28 -24.48
C ASN A 258 -3.76 -5.08 -23.59
N VAL A 259 -2.98 -3.99 -23.57
CA VAL A 259 -3.31 -2.76 -22.86
C VAL A 259 -4.47 -2.06 -23.55
N LYS A 260 -5.59 -1.85 -22.82
CA LYS A 260 -6.82 -1.25 -23.35
C LYS A 260 -6.87 0.25 -23.15
N LEU A 261 -6.44 0.74 -21.98
CA LEU A 261 -6.38 2.18 -21.70
C LEU A 261 -5.43 2.90 -22.66
N ALA A 262 -5.85 4.07 -23.13
CA ALA A 262 -4.98 5.00 -23.85
C ALA A 262 -4.10 5.81 -22.90
N GLY A 263 -4.54 5.99 -21.64
CA GLY A 263 -3.79 6.71 -20.63
C GLY A 263 -4.50 6.74 -19.29
N CYS A 264 -3.85 7.38 -18.30
CA CYS A 264 -4.40 7.65 -16.99
C CYS A 264 -3.99 9.05 -16.53
N ASN A 265 -4.93 9.76 -15.91
CA ASN A 265 -4.71 11.00 -15.20
C ASN A 265 -4.75 10.70 -13.69
N PHE A 266 -3.66 10.94 -12.97
CA PHE A 266 -3.59 10.84 -11.53
C PHE A 266 -3.78 12.23 -10.91
N PHE A 267 -4.77 12.36 -10.03
CA PHE A 267 -5.10 13.62 -9.36
C PHE A 267 -4.68 13.57 -7.88
N PRO A 268 -3.74 14.40 -7.42
CA PRO A 268 -3.34 14.46 -6.02
C PRO A 268 -4.40 15.25 -5.21
N ILE A 269 -5.38 14.56 -4.66
CA ILE A 269 -6.47 15.14 -3.88
C ILE A 269 -6.40 14.57 -2.45
N GLU A 270 -5.85 15.35 -1.51
CA GLU A 270 -5.62 14.91 -0.13
C GLU A 270 -6.91 14.89 0.71
N ASP A 271 -7.82 15.84 0.47
CA ASP A 271 -9.07 15.95 1.21
C ASP A 271 -10.11 14.96 0.69
N GLU A 272 -10.48 13.99 1.51
CA GLU A 272 -11.39 12.90 1.16
C GLU A 272 -12.81 13.37 0.78
N SER A 273 -13.27 14.49 1.33
CA SER A 273 -14.58 15.04 1.00
C SER A 273 -14.57 15.72 -0.37
N THR A 274 -13.47 16.38 -0.73
CA THR A 274 -13.24 16.96 -2.06
C THR A 274 -13.11 15.87 -3.12
N GLU A 275 -12.38 14.80 -2.82
CA GLU A 275 -12.23 13.66 -3.71
C GLU A 275 -13.58 12.96 -3.97
N GLU A 276 -14.36 12.71 -2.92
CA GLU A 276 -15.71 12.13 -3.02
C GLU A 276 -16.65 13.04 -3.82
N ALA A 277 -16.60 14.36 -3.62
CA ALA A 277 -17.39 15.31 -4.39
C ALA A 277 -17.01 15.30 -5.89
N SER A 278 -15.72 15.18 -6.21
CA SER A 278 -15.20 15.04 -7.57
C SER A 278 -15.68 13.74 -8.23
N PHE A 279 -15.72 12.65 -7.49
CA PHE A 279 -16.31 11.40 -7.95
C PHE A 279 -17.80 11.56 -8.25
N ARG A 280 -18.61 12.12 -7.33
CA ARG A 280 -20.04 12.33 -7.55
C ARG A 280 -20.35 13.25 -8.72
N SER A 281 -19.54 14.28 -8.94
CA SER A 281 -19.72 15.22 -10.05
C SER A 281 -19.28 14.69 -11.41
N GLY A 282 -18.73 13.47 -11.49
CA GLY A 282 -18.29 12.87 -12.75
C GLY A 282 -16.93 13.38 -13.24
N GLN A 283 -16.00 13.67 -12.32
CA GLN A 283 -14.64 14.08 -12.62
C GLN A 283 -13.63 12.95 -12.37
N LEU A 284 -13.98 11.95 -11.54
CA LEU A 284 -13.15 10.81 -11.24
C LEU A 284 -13.86 9.49 -11.55
N HIS A 285 -13.11 8.52 -12.08
CA HIS A 285 -13.50 7.12 -12.21
C HIS A 285 -13.29 6.36 -10.91
N VAL A 286 -12.19 6.66 -10.22
CA VAL A 286 -11.74 5.97 -9.01
C VAL A 286 -11.28 7.00 -7.99
N THR A 287 -11.64 6.79 -6.71
CA THR A 287 -11.08 7.56 -5.59
C THR A 287 -10.01 6.74 -4.86
N ALA A 288 -9.07 7.40 -4.19
CA ALA A 288 -8.13 6.72 -3.30
C ALA A 288 -8.76 6.35 -1.95
N GLN A 289 -9.79 7.10 -1.53
CA GLN A 289 -10.44 6.94 -0.22
C GLN A 289 -11.90 7.41 -0.26
N VAL A 290 -12.61 7.20 0.83
CA VAL A 290 -13.98 7.71 1.04
C VAL A 290 -14.17 8.11 2.50
N PRO A 291 -14.85 9.24 2.81
CA PRO A 291 -15.10 9.67 4.17
C PRO A 291 -15.81 8.59 4.99
N ILE A 292 -15.30 8.33 6.20
CA ILE A 292 -15.75 7.21 7.05
C ILE A 292 -17.25 7.30 7.38
N ASP A 293 -17.78 8.52 7.55
CA ASP A 293 -19.20 8.77 7.81
C ASP A 293 -20.10 8.44 6.61
N LYS A 294 -19.56 8.38 5.40
CA LYS A 294 -20.29 8.05 4.17
C LYS A 294 -20.23 6.55 3.81
N ILE A 295 -19.32 5.77 4.38
CA ILE A 295 -19.18 4.33 4.07
C ILE A 295 -20.50 3.58 4.23
N ALA A 296 -21.23 3.84 5.33
CA ALA A 296 -22.50 3.17 5.61
C ALA A 296 -23.59 3.50 4.57
N ALA A 297 -23.58 4.70 4.01
CA ALA A 297 -24.50 5.13 2.95
C ALA A 297 -24.13 4.45 1.62
N TYR A 298 -22.87 4.49 1.21
CA TYR A 298 -22.38 3.85 -0.01
C TYR A 298 -22.54 2.32 0.02
N ARG A 299 -22.43 1.68 1.19
CA ARG A 299 -22.69 0.24 1.33
C ARG A 299 -24.12 -0.17 0.99
N LYS A 300 -25.08 0.76 1.13
CA LYS A 300 -26.49 0.57 0.79
C LYS A 300 -26.84 1.06 -0.62
N ASP A 301 -25.93 1.73 -1.28
CA ASP A 301 -26.13 2.27 -2.63
C ASP A 301 -26.22 1.11 -3.64
N PRO A 302 -27.33 1.00 -4.40
CA PRO A 302 -27.52 -0.08 -5.37
C PRO A 302 -26.55 0.01 -6.57
N SER A 303 -25.88 1.14 -6.79
CA SER A 303 -24.88 1.28 -7.85
C SER A 303 -23.65 0.42 -7.62
N GLY A 304 -23.39 -0.01 -6.36
CA GLY A 304 -22.27 -0.87 -6.01
C GLY A 304 -20.90 -0.24 -6.24
N VAL A 305 -20.82 1.09 -6.19
CA VAL A 305 -19.56 1.83 -6.43
C VAL A 305 -18.55 1.68 -5.29
N LEU A 306 -18.99 1.38 -4.07
CA LEU A 306 -18.07 1.17 -2.94
C LEU A 306 -17.30 -0.14 -3.11
N ARG A 307 -15.99 -0.03 -3.07
CA ARG A 307 -15.06 -1.16 -2.95
C ARG A 307 -14.46 -1.17 -1.56
N SER A 308 -14.23 -2.36 -1.04
CA SER A 308 -13.65 -2.56 0.30
C SER A 308 -12.64 -3.69 0.22
N SER A 309 -11.35 -3.34 0.21
CA SER A 309 -10.24 -4.28 0.08
C SER A 309 -9.58 -4.55 1.42
N LEU A 310 -9.32 -5.83 1.73
CA LEU A 310 -8.45 -6.20 2.83
C LEU A 310 -7.02 -5.77 2.50
N LEU A 311 -6.32 -5.22 3.48
CA LEU A 311 -4.93 -4.81 3.33
C LEU A 311 -3.98 -5.83 3.96
N LEU A 312 -2.76 -5.90 3.46
CA LEU A 312 -1.66 -6.64 4.06
C LEU A 312 -1.19 -5.96 5.35
N ALA A 313 -2.11 -5.83 6.31
CA ALA A 313 -1.85 -5.09 7.54
C ALA A 313 -2.70 -5.58 8.71
N SER A 314 -2.08 -5.68 9.89
CA SER A 314 -2.69 -6.12 11.13
C SER A 314 -2.58 -5.06 12.22
N TYR A 315 -3.67 -4.84 12.95
CA TYR A 315 -3.73 -4.02 14.15
C TYR A 315 -3.78 -4.92 15.38
N PHE A 316 -2.87 -4.71 16.32
CA PHE A 316 -2.76 -5.52 17.53
C PHE A 316 -2.19 -4.74 18.70
N TYR A 317 -2.28 -5.31 19.90
CA TYR A 317 -1.57 -4.81 21.08
C TYR A 317 -0.40 -5.73 21.41
N ARG A 318 0.74 -5.13 21.76
CA ARG A 318 1.92 -5.81 22.31
C ARG A 318 1.82 -5.85 23.83
N LEU A 319 2.14 -7.00 24.40
CA LEU A 319 2.28 -7.21 25.84
C LEU A 319 3.76 -7.35 26.17
N ASN A 320 4.29 -6.48 27.03
CA ASN A 320 5.67 -6.60 27.48
C ASN A 320 5.77 -7.72 28.52
N VAL A 321 6.19 -8.90 28.09
CA VAL A 321 6.23 -10.11 28.92
C VAL A 321 7.30 -10.05 30.03
N THR A 322 8.16 -9.04 30.04
CA THR A 322 9.16 -8.81 31.09
C THR A 322 8.58 -8.04 32.29
N LYS A 323 7.34 -7.57 32.19
CA LYS A 323 6.68 -6.74 33.23
C LYS A 323 5.58 -7.52 33.94
N PRO A 324 5.68 -7.82 35.26
CA PRO A 324 4.60 -8.44 35.98
C PRO A 324 3.31 -7.58 35.96
N PRO A 325 2.11 -8.21 35.87
CA PRO A 325 1.86 -9.66 35.82
C PRO A 325 1.80 -10.22 34.39
N LEU A 326 2.32 -9.47 33.38
CA LEU A 326 2.33 -9.90 31.98
C LEU A 326 3.38 -10.97 31.67
N ASP A 327 4.25 -11.31 32.62
CA ASP A 327 5.15 -12.48 32.60
C ASP A 327 4.38 -13.80 32.73
N ASP A 328 3.20 -13.80 33.34
CA ASP A 328 2.32 -14.97 33.42
C ASP A 328 1.48 -15.13 32.13
N VAL A 329 1.66 -16.25 31.43
CA VAL A 329 0.92 -16.56 30.20
C VAL A 329 -0.60 -16.63 30.41
N ARG A 330 -1.06 -17.04 31.61
CA ARG A 330 -2.49 -17.12 31.94
C ARG A 330 -3.12 -15.74 31.96
N VAL A 331 -2.39 -14.74 32.48
CA VAL A 331 -2.81 -13.33 32.47
C VAL A 331 -2.91 -12.82 31.04
N ARG A 332 -1.87 -13.03 30.22
CA ARG A 332 -1.87 -12.57 28.83
C ARG A 332 -3.02 -13.17 28.03
N ARG A 333 -3.25 -14.48 28.18
CA ARG A 333 -4.39 -15.18 27.55
C ARG A 333 -5.73 -14.64 28.03
N ALA A 334 -5.89 -14.40 29.33
CA ALA A 334 -7.12 -13.84 29.87
C ALA A 334 -7.43 -12.46 29.26
N LEU A 335 -6.42 -11.59 29.15
CA LEU A 335 -6.55 -10.29 28.50
C LEU A 335 -6.97 -10.44 27.02
N SER A 336 -6.36 -11.35 26.28
CA SER A 336 -6.66 -11.58 24.87
C SER A 336 -8.06 -12.16 24.64
N LEU A 337 -8.46 -13.19 25.39
CA LEU A 337 -9.74 -13.89 25.24
C LEU A 337 -10.94 -13.02 25.66
N SER A 338 -10.72 -12.00 26.48
CA SER A 338 -11.78 -11.10 26.98
C SER A 338 -12.06 -9.90 26.07
N VAL A 339 -11.32 -9.74 24.96
CA VAL A 339 -11.54 -8.67 23.98
C VAL A 339 -12.54 -9.14 22.92
N ASP A 340 -13.66 -8.44 22.79
CA ASP A 340 -14.62 -8.64 21.70
C ASP A 340 -14.17 -7.83 20.45
N ARG A 341 -13.59 -8.55 19.51
CA ARG A 341 -13.05 -7.98 18.27
C ARG A 341 -14.15 -7.48 17.33
N ARG A 342 -15.33 -8.12 17.36
CA ARG A 342 -16.48 -7.68 16.57
C ARG A 342 -17.03 -6.36 17.08
N GLU A 343 -17.22 -6.22 18.40
CA GLU A 343 -17.62 -4.94 19.01
C GLU A 343 -16.65 -3.81 18.58
N ILE A 344 -15.33 -4.09 18.54
CA ILE A 344 -14.34 -3.10 18.10
C ILE A 344 -14.51 -2.75 16.62
N THR A 345 -14.68 -3.73 15.73
CA THR A 345 -14.74 -3.46 14.28
C THR A 345 -16.07 -2.88 13.84
N GLU A 346 -17.20 -3.33 14.42
CA GLU A 346 -18.55 -2.95 14.01
C GLU A 346 -19.03 -1.67 14.70
N ASP A 347 -18.72 -1.47 15.98
CA ASP A 347 -19.28 -0.37 16.79
C ASP A 347 -18.29 0.78 17.06
N VAL A 348 -16.97 0.50 17.05
CA VAL A 348 -15.93 1.50 17.35
C VAL A 348 -15.24 1.99 16.09
N ALA A 349 -14.59 1.10 15.33
CA ALA A 349 -13.80 1.46 14.15
C ALA A 349 -14.66 1.79 12.93
N LYS A 350 -15.72 1.01 12.66
CA LYS A 350 -16.76 1.25 11.63
C LYS A 350 -16.29 1.36 10.17
N GLY A 351 -15.01 1.15 9.91
CA GLY A 351 -14.43 1.22 8.56
C GLY A 351 -14.56 -0.08 7.77
N GLY A 352 -15.24 -1.11 8.33
CA GLY A 352 -15.39 -2.42 7.69
C GLY A 352 -14.23 -3.38 7.93
N GLN A 353 -13.32 -3.05 8.86
CA GLN A 353 -12.22 -3.91 9.28
C GLN A 353 -12.70 -5.32 9.64
N GLU A 354 -11.87 -6.33 9.43
CA GLU A 354 -12.18 -7.71 9.78
C GLU A 354 -11.58 -8.09 11.15
N PRO A 355 -12.37 -8.70 12.06
CA PRO A 355 -11.83 -9.20 13.32
C PRO A 355 -10.66 -10.15 13.09
N ALA A 356 -9.53 -9.95 13.78
CA ALA A 356 -8.34 -10.77 13.58
C ALA A 356 -8.35 -12.02 14.45
N GLY A 357 -8.29 -13.19 13.83
CA GLY A 357 -8.10 -14.49 14.50
C GLY A 357 -6.62 -14.89 14.68
N GLY A 358 -5.69 -14.11 14.17
CA GLY A 358 -4.24 -14.29 14.22
C GLY A 358 -3.49 -13.02 13.85
N LEU A 359 -2.19 -13.12 13.61
CA LEU A 359 -1.35 -11.99 13.23
C LEU A 359 -1.30 -11.79 11.72
N VAL A 360 -1.30 -12.89 10.93
CA VAL A 360 -1.21 -12.89 9.47
C VAL A 360 -2.59 -12.65 8.83
N PRO A 361 -2.77 -11.64 7.96
CA PRO A 361 -4.02 -11.46 7.22
C PRO A 361 -4.32 -12.65 6.29
N PRO A 362 -5.60 -13.07 6.16
CA PRO A 362 -6.01 -14.13 5.21
C PRO A 362 -5.60 -13.79 3.78
N GLY A 363 -5.24 -14.81 2.99
CA GLY A 363 -4.82 -14.65 1.60
C GLY A 363 -3.37 -14.24 1.40
N THR A 364 -2.59 -13.97 2.47
CA THR A 364 -1.19 -13.55 2.37
C THR A 364 -0.34 -14.61 1.64
N GLY A 365 0.07 -14.31 0.41
CA GLY A 365 0.79 -15.27 -0.46
C GLY A 365 0.01 -16.55 -0.74
N GLY A 366 -1.32 -16.54 -0.54
CA GLY A 366 -2.22 -17.69 -0.61
C GLY A 366 -2.24 -18.52 0.69
N PHE A 367 -1.74 -17.99 1.80
CA PHE A 367 -1.90 -18.57 3.13
C PHE A 367 -3.24 -18.16 3.71
N GLU A 368 -4.00 -19.16 4.15
CA GLU A 368 -5.29 -18.99 4.83
C GLU A 368 -5.15 -19.44 6.28
N PRO A 369 -4.84 -18.51 7.21
CA PRO A 369 -4.68 -18.84 8.61
C PRO A 369 -6.00 -19.36 9.19
N LYS A 370 -5.91 -20.39 10.04
CA LYS A 370 -7.04 -20.79 10.88
C LYS A 370 -7.12 -19.82 12.05
N ASP A 371 -8.33 -19.43 12.42
CA ASP A 371 -8.56 -18.62 13.62
C ASP A 371 -8.01 -19.34 14.86
N SER A 372 -6.91 -18.87 15.38
CA SER A 372 -6.25 -19.40 16.57
C SER A 372 -6.65 -18.63 17.83
N VAL A 373 -7.18 -17.40 17.69
CA VAL A 373 -7.64 -16.55 18.80
C VAL A 373 -9.16 -16.34 18.71
N LYS A 374 -9.87 -16.65 19.79
CA LYS A 374 -11.33 -16.46 19.92
C LYS A 374 -11.64 -15.61 21.14
N THR A 375 -12.80 -14.96 21.13
CA THR A 375 -13.35 -14.34 22.33
C THR A 375 -13.99 -15.42 23.20
N ASP A 376 -13.50 -15.56 24.44
CA ASP A 376 -14.04 -16.51 25.44
C ASP A 376 -13.86 -15.93 26.84
N VAL A 377 -14.89 -15.21 27.29
CA VAL A 377 -14.86 -14.47 28.58
C VAL A 377 -14.82 -15.43 29.75
N ASP A 378 -15.46 -16.60 29.66
CA ASP A 378 -15.50 -17.55 30.77
C ASP A 378 -14.15 -18.23 30.98
N GLU A 379 -13.48 -18.65 29.90
CA GLU A 379 -12.11 -19.15 29.99
C GLU A 379 -11.14 -18.04 30.43
N ALA A 380 -11.34 -16.80 29.99
CA ALA A 380 -10.53 -15.64 30.43
C ALA A 380 -10.63 -15.43 31.95
N ARG A 381 -11.84 -15.48 32.51
CA ARG A 381 -12.08 -15.37 33.96
C ARG A 381 -11.42 -16.51 34.73
N LYS A 382 -11.52 -17.73 34.23
CA LYS A 382 -10.91 -18.91 34.84
C LYS A 382 -9.37 -18.77 34.87
N LEU A 383 -8.75 -18.45 33.74
CA LEU A 383 -7.29 -18.25 33.65
C LEU A 383 -6.80 -17.14 34.57
N LEU A 384 -7.56 -16.04 34.68
CA LEU A 384 -7.21 -14.95 35.55
C LEU A 384 -7.32 -15.35 37.05
N ALA A 385 -8.33 -16.13 37.40
CA ALA A 385 -8.47 -16.66 38.77
C ALA A 385 -7.35 -17.65 39.11
N GLU A 386 -6.97 -18.54 38.19
CA GLU A 386 -5.83 -19.47 38.32
C GLU A 386 -4.48 -18.75 38.45
N ALA A 387 -4.37 -17.55 37.84
CA ALA A 387 -3.21 -16.67 38.02
C ALA A 387 -3.20 -15.91 39.36
N GLY A 388 -4.22 -16.09 40.19
CA GLY A 388 -4.30 -15.47 41.54
C GLY A 388 -5.17 -14.21 41.61
N TYR A 389 -5.90 -13.86 40.56
CA TYR A 389 -6.70 -12.62 40.48
C TYR A 389 -8.20 -12.91 40.22
N PRO A 390 -8.90 -13.65 41.08
CA PRO A 390 -10.30 -14.01 40.83
C PRO A 390 -11.18 -12.74 40.78
N GLY A 391 -11.89 -12.54 39.65
CA GLY A 391 -12.69 -11.35 39.40
C GLY A 391 -11.90 -10.04 39.40
N GLY A 392 -10.63 -10.08 39.07
CA GLY A 392 -9.73 -8.92 39.05
C GLY A 392 -9.23 -8.48 40.44
N LYS A 393 -9.59 -9.18 41.49
CA LYS A 393 -9.21 -8.81 42.86
C LYS A 393 -7.69 -8.86 43.04
N GLY A 394 -7.10 -7.73 43.46
CA GLY A 394 -5.66 -7.59 43.67
C GLY A 394 -4.83 -7.45 42.36
N PHE A 395 -5.48 -7.39 41.22
CA PHE A 395 -4.78 -7.14 39.95
C PHE A 395 -4.22 -5.72 39.92
N PRO A 396 -2.94 -5.51 39.56
CA PRO A 396 -2.37 -4.17 39.50
C PRO A 396 -2.99 -3.37 38.33
N VAL A 397 -3.00 -2.03 38.49
CA VAL A 397 -3.40 -1.15 37.41
C VAL A 397 -2.32 -1.17 36.35
N LEU A 398 -2.66 -1.63 35.16
CA LEU A 398 -1.78 -1.60 33.97
C LEU A 398 -2.04 -0.35 33.11
N GLU A 399 -1.09 -0.02 32.27
CA GLU A 399 -1.18 1.10 31.34
C GLU A 399 -1.21 0.62 29.89
N ILE A 400 -2.14 1.16 29.11
CA ILE A 400 -2.20 1.01 27.64
C ILE A 400 -1.59 2.24 26.99
N LEU A 401 -0.44 2.07 26.35
CA LEU A 401 0.23 3.09 25.55
C LEU A 401 -0.28 3.09 24.12
N TYR A 402 -0.58 4.28 23.57
CA TYR A 402 -0.91 4.45 22.15
C TYR A 402 -0.40 5.78 21.60
N ASN A 403 -0.10 5.84 20.29
CA ASN A 403 0.25 7.08 19.61
C ASN A 403 -1.00 7.89 19.26
N THR A 404 -0.86 9.21 19.23
CA THR A 404 -1.97 10.16 19.11
C THR A 404 -2.75 10.00 17.82
N THR A 405 -3.92 9.38 17.87
CA THR A 405 -5.01 9.47 16.90
C THR A 405 -6.33 9.24 17.60
N GLU A 406 -7.41 9.81 17.09
CA GLU A 406 -8.76 9.62 17.62
C GLU A 406 -9.21 8.15 17.55
N GLY A 407 -8.87 7.45 16.45
CA GLY A 407 -9.17 6.03 16.29
C GLY A 407 -8.49 5.16 17.34
N HIS A 408 -7.20 5.38 17.61
CA HIS A 408 -6.47 4.61 18.64
C HIS A 408 -7.02 4.86 20.02
N ARG A 409 -7.38 6.11 20.34
CA ARG A 409 -8.02 6.47 21.62
C ARG A 409 -9.31 5.70 21.83
N LYS A 410 -10.23 5.73 20.86
CA LYS A 410 -11.53 5.03 20.95
C LYS A 410 -11.37 3.52 21.12
N ILE A 411 -10.43 2.90 20.42
CA ILE A 411 -10.17 1.46 20.55
C ILE A 411 -9.58 1.14 21.92
N ALA A 412 -8.64 1.93 22.41
CA ALA A 412 -8.06 1.74 23.75
C ALA A 412 -9.11 1.91 24.86
N GLU A 413 -10.01 2.90 24.75
CA GLU A 413 -11.16 3.10 25.65
C GLU A 413 -12.11 1.90 25.62
N ALA A 414 -12.41 1.35 24.44
CA ALA A 414 -13.26 0.17 24.31
C ALA A 414 -12.63 -1.05 25.00
N ILE A 415 -11.34 -1.32 24.78
CA ILE A 415 -10.62 -2.42 25.44
C ILE A 415 -10.57 -2.21 26.96
N GLN A 416 -10.33 -0.99 27.44
CA GLN A 416 -10.39 -0.64 28.86
C GLN A 416 -11.75 -1.02 29.46
N GLN A 417 -12.85 -0.66 28.80
CA GLN A 417 -14.21 -1.00 29.26
C GLN A 417 -14.49 -2.51 29.18
N MET A 418 -13.99 -3.21 28.16
CA MET A 418 -14.12 -4.67 28.06
C MET A 418 -13.41 -5.37 29.22
N TRP A 419 -12.17 -4.98 29.54
CA TRP A 419 -11.43 -5.58 30.65
C TRP A 419 -12.06 -5.28 32.01
N LEU A 420 -12.59 -4.07 32.20
CA LEU A 420 -13.35 -3.74 33.42
C LEU A 420 -14.62 -4.59 33.52
N ARG A 421 -15.42 -4.65 32.46
CA ARG A 421 -16.70 -5.39 32.42
C ARG A 421 -16.51 -6.90 32.52
N ASN A 422 -15.55 -7.45 31.81
CA ASN A 422 -15.37 -8.89 31.65
C ASN A 422 -14.51 -9.51 32.77
N LEU A 423 -13.49 -8.80 33.23
CA LEU A 423 -12.47 -9.33 34.16
C LEU A 423 -12.40 -8.59 35.51
N GLY A 424 -13.04 -7.44 35.63
CA GLY A 424 -12.90 -6.57 36.81
C GLY A 424 -11.53 -5.88 36.91
N ILE A 425 -10.82 -5.74 35.80
CA ILE A 425 -9.47 -5.14 35.74
C ILE A 425 -9.58 -3.67 35.36
N ASN A 426 -8.86 -2.80 36.08
CA ASN A 426 -8.69 -1.40 35.71
C ASN A 426 -7.37 -1.19 35.01
N VAL A 427 -7.40 -0.43 33.89
CA VAL A 427 -6.22 0.02 33.18
C VAL A 427 -6.28 1.52 32.94
N THR A 428 -5.11 2.16 32.84
CA THR A 428 -4.98 3.57 32.46
C THR A 428 -4.58 3.69 31.01
N LEU A 429 -4.84 4.85 30.42
CA LEU A 429 -4.53 5.13 29.01
C LEU A 429 -3.44 6.20 28.95
N LEU A 430 -2.34 5.92 28.25
CA LEU A 430 -1.25 6.87 28.02
C LEU A 430 -1.16 7.20 26.53
N ASN A 431 -1.38 8.47 26.20
CA ASN A 431 -1.23 9.01 24.87
C ASN A 431 0.15 9.64 24.71
N GLN A 432 0.85 9.32 23.63
CA GLN A 432 2.12 9.95 23.26
C GLN A 432 2.11 10.38 21.79
N GLU A 433 2.83 11.45 21.49
CA GLU A 433 3.14 11.85 20.11
C GLU A 433 3.97 10.74 19.42
N ALA A 434 3.86 10.61 18.09
CA ALA A 434 4.36 9.45 17.35
C ALA A 434 5.86 9.17 17.57
N LYS A 435 6.71 10.20 17.59
CA LYS A 435 8.15 10.03 17.81
C LYS A 435 8.47 9.56 19.22
N VAL A 436 7.87 10.20 20.22
CA VAL A 436 8.03 9.81 21.64
C VAL A 436 7.54 8.39 21.88
N TYR A 437 6.39 8.05 21.29
CA TYR A 437 5.83 6.72 21.31
C TYR A 437 6.81 5.66 20.74
N THR A 438 7.40 5.94 19.59
CA THR A 438 8.36 5.03 18.93
C THR A 438 9.60 4.81 19.81
N ASP A 439 10.12 5.87 20.42
CA ASP A 439 11.28 5.77 21.30
C ASP A 439 10.94 5.02 22.61
N THR A 440 9.75 5.24 23.19
CA THR A 440 9.24 4.51 24.36
C THR A 440 9.13 3.01 24.06
N MET A 441 8.61 2.67 22.87
CA MET A 441 8.50 1.28 22.41
C MET A 441 9.88 0.61 22.28
N ARG A 442 10.81 1.27 21.61
CA ARG A 442 12.18 0.74 21.40
C ARG A 442 12.92 0.49 22.70
N GLN A 443 12.68 1.32 23.72
CA GLN A 443 13.28 1.19 25.06
C GLN A 443 12.60 0.14 25.93
N GLY A 444 11.46 -0.44 25.52
CA GLY A 444 10.68 -1.38 26.32
C GLY A 444 10.02 -0.73 27.54
N ASN A 445 9.83 0.58 27.54
CA ASN A 445 9.27 1.37 28.65
C ASN A 445 7.74 1.42 28.58
N TYR A 446 7.09 0.28 28.39
CA TYR A 446 5.64 0.14 28.36
C TYR A 446 5.23 -1.20 28.97
N GLN A 447 3.96 -1.35 29.34
CA GLN A 447 3.34 -2.61 29.76
C GLN A 447 2.51 -3.20 28.61
N ILE A 448 1.54 -2.46 28.12
CA ILE A 448 0.70 -2.80 26.97
C ILE A 448 0.81 -1.66 25.97
N ALA A 449 1.06 -1.95 24.70
CA ALA A 449 1.16 -0.91 23.68
C ALA A 449 0.41 -1.29 22.41
N ARG A 450 -0.31 -0.32 21.86
CA ARG A 450 -0.93 -0.44 20.54
C ARG A 450 0.15 -0.61 19.48
N TYR A 451 -0.05 -1.48 18.50
CA TYR A 451 0.83 -1.57 17.34
C TYR A 451 0.06 -1.91 16.06
N ALA A 452 0.74 -1.75 14.95
CA ALA A 452 0.29 -2.26 13.66
C ALA A 452 1.51 -2.71 12.86
N TRP A 453 1.33 -3.74 12.06
CA TRP A 453 2.31 -4.15 11.07
C TRP A 453 1.68 -4.12 9.69
N VAL A 454 2.34 -3.44 8.77
CA VAL A 454 2.05 -3.49 7.35
C VAL A 454 3.09 -4.41 6.75
N GLY A 455 2.66 -5.45 6.05
CA GLY A 455 3.60 -6.41 5.45
C GLY A 455 4.44 -5.75 4.36
N ASP A 456 5.74 -5.97 4.41
CA ASP A 456 6.68 -5.42 3.43
C ASP A 456 6.62 -6.15 2.08
N TYR A 457 6.15 -7.41 2.08
CA TYR A 457 6.03 -8.27 0.89
C TYR A 457 4.93 -9.32 1.11
N LEU A 458 4.39 -9.86 0.01
CA LEU A 458 3.25 -10.77 0.05
C LEU A 458 3.66 -12.20 0.38
N ASP A 459 4.12 -12.40 1.61
CA ASP A 459 4.42 -13.71 2.17
C ASP A 459 4.16 -13.71 3.68
N PRO A 460 3.66 -14.83 4.29
CA PRO A 460 3.38 -14.89 5.72
C PRO A 460 4.57 -14.55 6.61
N SER A 461 5.79 -14.82 6.16
CA SER A 461 7.00 -14.54 6.94
C SER A 461 7.13 -13.08 7.36
N THR A 462 6.63 -12.11 6.57
CA THR A 462 6.67 -10.69 6.95
C THR A 462 5.95 -10.40 8.28
N PHE A 463 4.99 -11.24 8.70
CA PHE A 463 4.29 -11.14 9.98
C PHE A 463 4.86 -12.09 11.04
N ILE A 464 5.36 -13.24 10.62
CA ILE A 464 5.88 -14.25 11.53
C ILE A 464 7.28 -13.87 12.03
N ASP A 465 8.16 -13.42 11.14
CA ASP A 465 9.54 -13.05 11.45
C ASP A 465 9.64 -11.98 12.56
N ILE A 466 8.70 -11.02 12.59
CA ILE A 466 8.74 -9.91 13.57
C ILE A 466 8.57 -10.38 15.01
N MET A 467 8.15 -11.62 15.23
CA MET A 467 7.97 -12.21 16.56
C MET A 467 9.08 -13.22 16.93
N THR A 468 10.06 -13.46 16.04
CA THR A 468 11.21 -14.31 16.39
C THR A 468 12.06 -13.68 17.50
N THR A 469 12.71 -14.51 18.31
CA THR A 469 13.42 -14.09 19.54
C THR A 469 14.46 -13.00 19.30
N THR A 470 15.15 -13.04 18.16
CA THR A 470 16.26 -12.13 17.84
C THR A 470 15.86 -10.97 16.91
N ASN A 471 14.62 -10.92 16.45
CA ASN A 471 14.17 -9.84 15.56
C ASN A 471 14.03 -8.52 16.31
N GLY A 472 14.62 -7.45 15.78
CA GLY A 472 14.55 -6.10 16.37
C GLY A 472 13.15 -5.51 16.45
N ASN A 473 12.19 -6.04 15.66
CA ASN A 473 10.78 -5.65 15.74
C ASN A 473 10.03 -6.38 16.86
N ASN A 474 10.58 -7.45 17.44
CA ASN A 474 10.04 -8.10 18.61
C ASN A 474 10.39 -7.29 19.86
N GLN A 475 9.58 -6.32 20.16
CA GLN A 475 9.78 -5.42 21.32
C GLN A 475 8.98 -5.87 22.55
N THR A 476 8.44 -7.10 22.54
CA THR A 476 7.64 -7.65 23.65
C THR A 476 8.50 -8.29 24.75
N GLY A 477 9.77 -8.58 24.47
CA GLY A 477 10.64 -9.38 25.31
C GLY A 477 10.29 -10.88 25.33
N TRP A 478 9.35 -11.32 24.50
CA TRP A 478 8.98 -12.72 24.34
C TRP A 478 9.96 -13.44 23.42
N GLY A 479 10.20 -14.72 23.68
CA GLY A 479 10.94 -15.61 22.83
C GLY A 479 10.51 -17.06 23.01
N ASN A 480 10.53 -17.84 21.93
CA ASN A 480 10.15 -19.25 21.93
C ASN A 480 10.96 -20.03 20.90
N ALA A 481 11.80 -20.95 21.39
CA ALA A 481 12.71 -21.73 20.54
C ALA A 481 11.99 -22.60 19.48
N GLU A 482 10.78 -23.10 19.76
CA GLU A 482 9.98 -23.85 18.79
C GLU A 482 9.41 -22.92 17.71
N TYR A 483 9.00 -21.72 18.08
CA TYR A 483 8.59 -20.69 17.13
C TYR A 483 9.72 -20.33 16.16
N ASP A 484 10.90 -20.00 16.69
CA ASP A 484 12.07 -19.64 15.89
C ASP A 484 12.48 -20.80 14.96
N ARG A 485 12.41 -22.04 15.45
CA ARG A 485 12.71 -23.24 14.65
C ARG A 485 11.68 -23.45 13.54
N LEU A 486 10.40 -23.19 13.78
CA LEU A 486 9.34 -23.35 12.77
C LEU A 486 9.48 -22.29 11.67
N ASP A 487 9.80 -21.07 12.05
CA ASP A 487 10.07 -19.99 11.11
C ASP A 487 11.29 -20.32 10.23
N ASP A 488 12.44 -20.70 10.81
CA ASP A 488 13.63 -21.14 10.07
C ASP A 488 13.34 -22.29 9.11
N LEU A 489 12.53 -23.28 9.51
CA LEU A 489 12.08 -24.35 8.64
C LEU A 489 11.20 -23.85 7.48
N ALA A 490 10.29 -22.90 7.75
CA ALA A 490 9.45 -22.31 6.72
C ALA A 490 10.30 -21.57 5.68
N MET A 491 11.30 -20.82 6.11
CA MET A 491 12.21 -20.09 5.22
C MET A 491 13.05 -21.02 4.33
N LYS A 492 13.34 -22.23 4.78
CA LYS A 492 14.14 -23.24 4.05
C LYS A 492 13.32 -24.25 3.25
N THR A 493 11.99 -24.14 3.26
CA THR A 493 11.09 -25.14 2.65
C THR A 493 10.46 -24.59 1.37
N ALA A 494 10.79 -25.18 0.22
CA ALA A 494 10.20 -24.84 -1.07
C ALA A 494 8.74 -25.33 -1.22
N ASP A 495 8.37 -26.46 -0.58
CA ASP A 495 7.00 -26.99 -0.61
C ASP A 495 6.04 -26.05 0.12
N LYS A 496 5.16 -25.41 -0.64
CA LYS A 496 4.22 -24.40 -0.15
C LYS A 496 3.29 -24.94 0.96
N GLY A 497 2.82 -26.18 0.83
CA GLY A 497 1.90 -26.78 1.80
C GLY A 497 2.58 -27.03 3.16
N LYS A 498 3.79 -27.59 3.14
CA LYS A 498 4.60 -27.81 4.37
C LYS A 498 4.96 -26.48 5.01
N ARG A 499 5.39 -25.51 4.21
CA ARG A 499 5.74 -24.17 4.64
C ARG A 499 4.57 -23.48 5.35
N PHE A 500 3.39 -23.52 4.77
CA PHE A 500 2.17 -22.98 5.38
C PHE A 500 1.77 -23.72 6.66
N GLY A 501 2.02 -25.03 6.73
CA GLY A 501 1.87 -25.79 7.96
C GLY A 501 2.76 -25.32 9.09
N TYR A 502 4.00 -24.87 8.81
CA TYR A 502 4.90 -24.27 9.81
C TYR A 502 4.38 -22.91 10.28
N PHE A 503 3.94 -22.05 9.37
CA PHE A 503 3.37 -20.74 9.73
C PHE A 503 2.10 -20.88 10.57
N GLN A 504 1.21 -21.84 10.26
CA GLN A 504 0.04 -22.10 11.10
C GLN A 504 0.43 -22.48 12.52
N ARG A 505 1.46 -23.31 12.69
CA ARG A 505 1.97 -23.66 14.02
C ARG A 505 2.57 -22.46 14.75
N CYS A 506 3.20 -21.53 14.04
CA CYS A 506 3.64 -20.26 14.61
C CYS A 506 2.45 -19.43 15.12
N GLU A 507 1.39 -19.28 14.34
CA GLU A 507 0.15 -18.62 14.78
C GLU A 507 -0.47 -19.30 16.00
N ASP A 508 -0.50 -20.63 16.05
CA ASP A 508 -1.03 -21.40 17.18
C ASP A 508 -0.20 -21.17 18.46
N ILE A 509 1.13 -20.99 18.33
CA ILE A 509 2.02 -20.66 19.45
C ILE A 509 1.72 -19.23 19.94
N LEU A 510 1.61 -18.25 19.02
CA LEU A 510 1.25 -16.88 19.39
C LEU A 510 -0.09 -16.81 20.11
N ALA A 511 -1.10 -17.54 19.64
CA ALA A 511 -2.42 -17.60 20.29
C ALA A 511 -2.34 -18.22 21.70
N ARG A 512 -1.57 -19.30 21.87
CA ARG A 512 -1.39 -19.98 23.15
C ARG A 512 -0.60 -19.17 24.16
N GLU A 513 0.40 -18.41 23.73
CA GLU A 513 1.28 -17.67 24.63
C GLU A 513 0.94 -16.19 24.74
N SER A 514 0.16 -15.66 23.79
CA SER A 514 -0.38 -14.30 23.75
C SER A 514 0.63 -13.18 24.06
N PRO A 515 1.79 -13.12 23.39
CA PRO A 515 2.67 -11.95 23.52
C PRO A 515 2.09 -10.73 22.82
N VAL A 516 1.12 -10.97 21.92
CA VAL A 516 0.33 -9.97 21.20
C VAL A 516 -1.16 -10.30 21.29
N ILE A 517 -1.99 -9.27 21.19
CA ILE A 517 -3.46 -9.39 21.09
C ILE A 517 -3.88 -8.86 19.72
N PRO A 518 -4.08 -9.72 18.71
CA PRO A 518 -4.63 -9.33 17.42
C PRO A 518 -6.03 -8.74 17.60
N ILE A 519 -6.33 -7.65 16.91
CA ILE A 519 -7.62 -6.95 17.01
C ILE A 519 -8.36 -7.01 15.69
N TYR A 520 -7.77 -6.49 14.61
CA TYR A 520 -8.39 -6.53 13.28
C TYR A 520 -7.34 -6.50 12.18
N PHE A 521 -7.77 -6.92 10.98
CA PHE A 521 -7.08 -6.69 9.73
C PHE A 521 -7.62 -5.42 9.08
N TYR A 522 -6.72 -4.57 8.58
CA TYR A 522 -7.09 -3.31 7.96
C TYR A 522 -7.86 -3.51 6.66
N LYS A 523 -8.80 -2.60 6.39
CA LYS A 523 -9.45 -2.47 5.09
C LYS A 523 -9.30 -1.07 4.53
N ARG A 524 -9.16 -0.99 3.22
CA ARG A 524 -9.29 0.23 2.48
C ARG A 524 -10.69 0.31 1.86
N ASN A 525 -11.29 1.51 1.94
CA ASN A 525 -12.56 1.79 1.32
C ASN A 525 -12.37 2.91 0.29
N TYR A 526 -12.84 2.71 -0.93
CA TYR A 526 -12.73 3.65 -2.03
C TYR A 526 -13.89 3.46 -3.01
N LEU A 527 -14.09 4.38 -3.95
CA LEU A 527 -15.17 4.34 -4.92
C LEU A 527 -14.63 4.05 -6.31
N VAL A 528 -15.31 3.15 -7.03
CA VAL A 528 -14.99 2.79 -8.42
C VAL A 528 -16.27 2.84 -9.24
N ARG A 529 -16.26 3.53 -10.37
CA ARG A 529 -17.39 3.56 -11.28
C ARG A 529 -17.62 2.20 -11.94
N PRO A 530 -18.90 1.83 -12.24
CA PRO A 530 -19.21 0.56 -12.88
C PRO A 530 -18.56 0.37 -14.26
N GLU A 531 -18.24 1.46 -14.95
CA GLU A 531 -17.58 1.46 -16.24
C GLU A 531 -16.13 0.98 -16.17
N VAL A 532 -15.48 1.06 -15.01
CA VAL A 532 -14.11 0.59 -14.80
C VAL A 532 -14.10 -0.93 -14.68
N GLN A 533 -13.51 -1.60 -15.65
CA GLN A 533 -13.39 -3.06 -15.70
C GLN A 533 -11.94 -3.48 -15.48
N GLY A 534 -11.73 -4.67 -14.91
CA GLY A 534 -10.38 -5.18 -14.63
C GLY A 534 -9.72 -4.54 -13.40
N TRP A 535 -10.49 -3.81 -12.60
CA TRP A 535 -10.07 -3.27 -11.31
C TRP A 535 -10.39 -4.30 -10.21
N TYR A 536 -9.37 -4.94 -9.67
CA TYR A 536 -9.53 -5.99 -8.65
C TYR A 536 -9.05 -5.50 -7.29
N GLU A 537 -9.75 -5.88 -6.24
CA GLU A 537 -9.32 -5.72 -4.86
C GLU A 537 -8.26 -6.78 -4.54
N ASN A 538 -7.16 -6.36 -3.91
CA ASN A 538 -6.10 -7.27 -3.47
C ASN A 538 -5.41 -6.75 -2.20
N LEU A 539 -4.65 -7.61 -1.52
CA LEU A 539 -4.02 -7.31 -0.24
C LEU A 539 -3.00 -6.17 -0.29
N LEU A 540 -2.37 -5.94 -1.43
CA LEU A 540 -1.36 -4.88 -1.59
C LEU A 540 -1.98 -3.55 -2.00
N ASP A 541 -3.28 -3.52 -2.34
CA ASP A 541 -3.98 -2.35 -2.88
C ASP A 541 -3.27 -1.76 -4.12
N ILE A 542 -2.74 -2.64 -4.97
CA ILE A 542 -2.06 -2.29 -6.22
C ILE A 542 -2.97 -2.57 -7.40
N HIS A 543 -3.14 -1.59 -8.28
CA HIS A 543 -4.03 -1.69 -9.43
C HIS A 543 -3.26 -1.48 -10.73
N PHE A 544 -3.16 -2.55 -11.52
CA PHE A 544 -2.35 -2.57 -12.75
C PHE A 544 -3.15 -2.03 -13.93
N LEU A 545 -2.81 -0.83 -14.40
CA LEU A 545 -3.50 -0.13 -15.49
C LEU A 545 -3.49 -0.89 -16.82
N ASN A 546 -2.52 -1.76 -17.06
CA ASN A 546 -2.49 -2.62 -18.25
C ASN A 546 -3.58 -3.70 -18.29
N ARG A 547 -4.31 -3.90 -17.17
CA ARG A 547 -5.44 -4.83 -17.05
C ARG A 547 -6.79 -4.12 -16.98
N VAL A 548 -6.79 -2.79 -16.91
CA VAL A 548 -7.99 -1.96 -16.80
C VAL A 548 -8.50 -1.56 -18.18
N SER A 549 -9.82 -1.44 -18.29
CA SER A 549 -10.50 -0.86 -19.46
C SER A 549 -11.75 -0.10 -19.00
N LEU A 550 -12.25 0.80 -19.84
CA LEU A 550 -13.46 1.56 -19.59
C LEU A 550 -14.57 1.09 -20.53
N ALA A 551 -15.68 0.61 -19.97
CA ALA A 551 -16.87 0.31 -20.74
C ALA A 551 -17.53 1.60 -21.22
N PRO A 552 -18.22 1.59 -22.38
CA PRO A 552 -19.05 2.72 -22.80
C PRO A 552 -20.06 3.06 -21.70
N SER A 553 -20.28 4.34 -21.44
CA SER A 553 -21.31 4.78 -20.49
C SER A 553 -22.68 4.34 -21.00
N SER A 554 -23.46 3.66 -20.17
CA SER A 554 -24.83 3.20 -20.47
C SER A 554 -25.82 4.36 -20.58
#